data_b0abf02f78bed2f6261afbb0f3a93066
#
_entry.id   b0abf02f78bed2f6261afbb0f3a93066
#
_cell.length_a   1.000
_cell.length_b   1.000
_cell.length_c   1.000
_cell.angle_alpha   90.00
_cell.angle_beta   90.00
_cell.angle_gamma   90.00
#
_symmetry.space_group_name_H-M   'P 1'
#
loop_
_entity.id
_entity.type
_entity.pdbx_description
1 polymer ?
#
loop_
_entity_poly.entity_id
_entity_poly.type
_entity_poly.pdbx_seq_one_letter_code
_entity_poly.pdbx_strand_id
1 'polypeptide(L)'
;MDFLFIFNIPVYLLAISCSGGKKESADAGLELTEDSVVYLLADNVTLEIRAQFPFIDKDGHEYLTFQNQLEPEICVYDLQSGEFVKSIFFDREGANGVGMFGGYHIIGFDEIYLPSLQQSKVFVMEESGKKKREIITEKTDDGIPLLPFGAITFVYRPIYFNNGKMYIPQTINMRLGNKVMEKSPVYVVVDTVKNVLSPFPIKFPPIMSSDDVTKPSLGNELSYSCCLNDKDQFVFSFFFDEDIYVVSLQDGEMKKIKVKSRYIDKPAIKENPPQDFDGAMKASSEIPCYGNLIYDKYRKVYYRFVYLKADLDGEKNYLNIWQYGRKSFSIMILNEDFDVIGETRFPDFTYISTLHYIGKDGLYLSDSHYKNPSFDENKLRFRRFKLVHYNKK
;
A
#
# COMPACT_ATOMS: atom_id res chain seq x y z
N MET A 1 -31.89 77.17 41.88
CA MET A 1 -31.55 77.54 40.47
C MET A 1 -30.28 76.81 40.17
N ASP A 2 -30.40 75.53 39.81
CA ASP A 2 -29.25 74.62 39.61
C ASP A 2 -29.22 74.15 38.15
N PHE A 3 -28.21 74.52 37.46
CA PHE A 3 -27.97 74.12 36.07
C PHE A 3 -27.22 72.80 36.04
N LEU A 4 -27.91 71.74 35.58
CA LEU A 4 -27.28 70.45 35.27
C LEU A 4 -26.66 70.53 33.89
N PHE A 5 -25.30 70.38 33.77
CA PHE A 5 -24.60 70.14 32.52
C PHE A 5 -24.51 68.64 32.24
N ILE A 6 -25.19 68.24 31.19
CA ILE A 6 -25.07 66.86 30.66
C ILE A 6 -23.97 66.85 29.64
N PHE A 7 -22.85 66.17 29.93
CA PHE A 7 -21.80 65.88 28.98
C PHE A 7 -22.18 64.65 28.16
N ASN A 8 -22.45 64.84 26.86
CA ASN A 8 -22.56 63.77 25.87
C ASN A 8 -21.14 63.35 25.43
N ILE A 9 -20.70 62.15 25.81
CA ILE A 9 -19.49 61.52 25.29
C ILE A 9 -19.90 60.61 24.13
N PRO A 10 -19.45 60.80 22.90
CA PRO A 10 -19.68 59.88 21.81
C PRO A 10 -18.82 58.64 22.01
N VAL A 11 -19.46 57.47 22.23
CA VAL A 11 -18.78 56.16 22.22
C VAL A 11 -18.49 55.80 20.77
N TYR A 12 -17.24 55.95 20.36
CA TYR A 12 -16.75 55.37 19.11
C TYR A 12 -16.57 53.84 19.29
N LEU A 13 -17.52 53.05 18.76
CA LEU A 13 -17.36 51.64 18.56
C LEU A 13 -16.34 51.40 17.47
N LEU A 14 -15.09 51.09 17.84
CA LEU A 14 -14.10 50.55 16.96
C LEU A 14 -14.51 49.12 16.64
N ALA A 15 -15.14 48.93 15.47
CA ALA A 15 -15.33 47.61 14.90
C ALA A 15 -13.95 47.11 14.44
N ILE A 16 -13.29 46.28 15.27
CA ILE A 16 -12.14 45.50 14.86
C ILE A 16 -12.67 44.40 13.93
N SER A 17 -12.65 44.68 12.63
CA SER A 17 -12.84 43.68 11.61
C SER A 17 -11.62 42.77 11.64
N CYS A 18 -11.70 41.65 12.36
CA CYS A 18 -10.82 40.53 12.16
C CYS A 18 -11.12 39.93 10.79
N SER A 19 -10.54 40.49 9.75
CA SER A 19 -10.39 39.78 8.49
C SER A 19 -9.39 38.63 8.74
N GLY A 20 -9.94 37.49 9.16
CA GLY A 20 -9.22 36.23 9.11
C GLY A 20 -8.93 35.93 7.65
N GLY A 21 -7.84 36.46 7.14
CA GLY A 21 -7.27 36.01 5.87
C GLY A 21 -7.02 34.52 6.00
N LYS A 22 -7.85 33.69 5.35
CA LYS A 22 -7.45 32.33 5.04
C LYS A 22 -6.13 32.45 4.31
N LYS A 23 -5.04 32.11 4.97
CA LYS A 23 -3.80 31.81 4.26
C LYS A 23 -4.19 30.70 3.28
N GLU A 24 -4.25 31.02 1.98
CA GLU A 24 -4.29 30.00 0.95
C GLU A 24 -3.03 29.16 1.20
N SER A 25 -3.22 27.98 1.78
CA SER A 25 -2.15 27.01 1.93
C SER A 25 -1.71 26.65 0.52
N ALA A 26 -0.43 26.87 0.21
CA ALA A 26 0.14 26.40 -1.05
C ALA A 26 -0.18 24.91 -1.21
N ASP A 27 -0.78 24.55 -2.35
CA ASP A 27 -1.15 23.16 -2.64
C ASP A 27 0.15 22.36 -2.83
N ALA A 28 0.35 21.31 -2.05
CA ALA A 28 1.53 20.47 -2.16
C ALA A 28 1.47 19.62 -3.44
N GLY A 29 2.63 19.34 -4.02
CA GLY A 29 2.73 18.54 -5.24
C GLY A 29 3.95 17.63 -5.26
N LEU A 30 3.98 16.71 -6.21
CA LEU A 30 5.14 15.88 -6.51
C LEU A 30 5.75 16.35 -7.83
N GLU A 31 7.04 16.68 -7.79
CA GLU A 31 7.80 17.09 -8.96
C GLU A 31 8.85 16.05 -9.31
N LEU A 32 8.89 15.65 -10.59
CA LEU A 32 9.89 14.74 -11.12
C LEU A 32 11.26 15.43 -11.11
N THR A 33 12.27 14.75 -10.59
CA THR A 33 13.67 15.14 -10.73
C THR A 33 14.29 14.47 -11.96
N GLU A 34 15.52 14.86 -12.31
CA GLU A 34 16.28 14.18 -13.37
C GLU A 34 16.87 12.84 -12.90
N ASP A 35 16.91 12.60 -11.59
CA ASP A 35 17.53 11.40 -11.02
C ASP A 35 16.70 10.14 -11.28
N SER A 36 17.41 9.08 -11.57
CA SER A 36 16.84 7.73 -11.67
C SER A 36 17.82 6.69 -11.14
N VAL A 37 17.28 5.57 -10.65
CA VAL A 37 18.05 4.36 -10.29
C VAL A 37 17.60 3.24 -11.21
N VAL A 38 18.55 2.50 -11.76
CA VAL A 38 18.31 1.40 -12.70
C VAL A 38 18.89 0.12 -12.12
N TYR A 39 18.03 -0.88 -11.96
CA TYR A 39 18.40 -2.22 -11.53
C TYR A 39 18.42 -3.12 -12.76
N LEU A 40 19.60 -3.67 -13.10
CA LEU A 40 19.73 -4.61 -14.21
C LEU A 40 19.23 -5.98 -13.76
N LEU A 41 18.25 -6.51 -14.48
CA LEU A 41 17.68 -7.82 -14.19
C LEU A 41 18.52 -8.94 -14.82
N ALA A 42 18.62 -10.08 -14.14
CA ALA A 42 19.19 -11.29 -14.71
C ALA A 42 18.20 -11.93 -15.71
N ASP A 43 18.68 -12.76 -16.61
CA ASP A 43 17.89 -13.39 -17.68
C ASP A 43 16.68 -14.20 -17.18
N ASN A 44 16.75 -14.70 -15.95
CA ASN A 44 15.68 -15.48 -15.31
C ASN A 44 14.76 -14.64 -14.41
N VAL A 45 14.85 -13.32 -14.44
CA VAL A 45 14.03 -12.39 -13.64
C VAL A 45 13.15 -11.57 -14.56
N THR A 46 11.88 -11.43 -14.20
CA THR A 46 10.91 -10.63 -14.97
C THR A 46 10.48 -9.38 -14.19
N LEU A 47 9.94 -8.39 -14.92
CA LEU A 47 9.34 -7.19 -14.33
C LEU A 47 7.97 -7.43 -13.68
N GLU A 48 7.47 -8.68 -13.64
CA GLU A 48 6.25 -9.04 -12.92
C GLU A 48 6.47 -9.06 -11.39
N ILE A 49 6.98 -7.96 -10.86
CA ILE A 49 7.34 -7.83 -9.45
C ILE A 49 6.10 -7.50 -8.63
N ARG A 50 5.74 -8.38 -7.68
CA ARG A 50 4.60 -8.21 -6.77
C ARG A 50 5.02 -7.85 -5.36
N ALA A 51 6.20 -8.28 -4.94
CA ALA A 51 6.76 -8.01 -3.63
C ALA A 51 8.16 -7.41 -3.81
N GLN A 52 8.32 -6.20 -3.33
CA GLN A 52 9.53 -5.40 -3.39
C GLN A 52 9.62 -4.58 -2.12
N PHE A 53 10.73 -4.67 -1.41
CA PHE A 53 10.88 -3.95 -0.15
C PHE A 53 12.29 -3.37 -0.01
N PRO A 54 12.42 -2.09 0.40
CA PRO A 54 13.67 -1.57 0.93
C PRO A 54 14.02 -2.32 2.22
N PHE A 55 15.29 -2.65 2.39
CA PHE A 55 15.81 -3.33 3.57
C PHE A 55 17.10 -2.65 4.01
N ILE A 56 17.26 -2.46 5.32
CA ILE A 56 18.48 -1.91 5.92
C ILE A 56 19.06 -3.01 6.81
N ASP A 57 20.29 -3.41 6.57
CA ASP A 57 20.95 -4.42 7.40
C ASP A 57 21.45 -3.83 8.72
N LYS A 58 22.02 -4.71 9.57
CA LYS A 58 22.56 -4.32 10.87
C LYS A 58 23.76 -3.35 10.80
N ASP A 59 24.43 -3.31 9.66
CA ASP A 59 25.61 -2.47 9.43
C ASP A 59 25.19 -1.12 8.77
N GLY A 60 23.90 -0.94 8.51
CA GLY A 60 23.30 0.28 7.95
C GLY A 60 23.33 0.36 6.42
N HIS A 61 23.68 -0.73 5.73
CA HIS A 61 23.60 -0.78 4.28
C HIS A 61 22.15 -0.85 3.81
N GLU A 62 21.83 -0.07 2.82
CA GLU A 62 20.48 0.05 2.27
C GLU A 62 20.35 -0.77 0.97
N TYR A 63 19.42 -1.71 0.95
CA TYR A 63 19.15 -2.57 -0.19
C TYR A 63 17.73 -2.36 -0.72
N LEU A 64 17.54 -2.55 -2.04
CA LEU A 64 16.26 -2.90 -2.61
C LEU A 64 16.22 -4.40 -2.83
N THR A 65 15.20 -5.04 -2.29
CA THR A 65 14.99 -6.47 -2.50
C THR A 65 13.68 -6.69 -3.25
N PHE A 66 13.62 -7.71 -4.12
CA PHE A 66 12.38 -8.11 -4.76
C PHE A 66 12.35 -9.62 -5.02
N GLN A 67 11.13 -10.17 -4.98
CA GLN A 67 10.90 -11.58 -5.24
C GLN A 67 10.93 -11.85 -6.74
N ASN A 68 11.71 -12.84 -7.15
CA ASN A 68 11.58 -13.44 -8.47
C ASN A 68 10.27 -14.26 -8.52
N GLN A 69 9.45 -14.06 -9.56
CA GLN A 69 8.18 -14.78 -9.68
C GLN A 69 8.34 -16.18 -10.34
N LEU A 70 9.46 -16.43 -10.97
CA LEU A 70 9.74 -17.69 -11.67
C LEU A 70 10.39 -18.72 -10.75
N GLU A 71 11.18 -18.26 -9.79
CA GLU A 71 11.96 -19.12 -8.88
C GLU A 71 11.73 -18.71 -7.41
N PRO A 72 11.88 -19.63 -6.45
CA PRO A 72 11.80 -19.29 -5.02
C PRO A 72 13.08 -18.55 -4.60
N GLU A 73 13.20 -17.31 -5.03
CA GLU A 73 14.40 -16.48 -4.93
C GLU A 73 14.03 -15.05 -4.52
N ILE A 74 14.92 -14.43 -3.74
CA ILE A 74 14.89 -12.99 -3.45
C ILE A 74 16.17 -12.38 -4.02
N CYS A 75 16.01 -11.45 -4.97
CA CYS A 75 17.10 -10.67 -5.53
C CYS A 75 17.41 -9.48 -4.62
N VAL A 76 18.70 -9.24 -4.35
CA VAL A 76 19.19 -8.17 -3.47
C VAL A 76 20.09 -7.24 -4.28
N TYR A 77 19.74 -5.97 -4.30
CA TYR A 77 20.46 -4.91 -4.98
C TYR A 77 20.81 -3.79 -4.01
N ASP A 78 21.93 -3.13 -4.20
CA ASP A 78 22.21 -1.88 -3.52
C ASP A 78 21.13 -0.84 -3.90
N LEU A 79 20.53 -0.20 -2.89
CA LEU A 79 19.38 0.70 -3.10
C LEU A 79 19.76 1.95 -3.89
N GLN A 80 20.98 2.44 -3.71
CA GLN A 80 21.42 3.72 -4.25
C GLN A 80 22.06 3.58 -5.64
N SER A 81 22.96 2.62 -5.79
CA SER A 81 23.70 2.40 -7.05
C SER A 81 22.91 1.56 -8.06
N GLY A 82 21.99 0.70 -7.58
CA GLY A 82 21.33 -0.30 -8.41
C GLY A 82 22.18 -1.51 -8.73
N GLU A 83 23.36 -1.64 -8.13
CA GLU A 83 24.23 -2.79 -8.35
C GLU A 83 23.67 -4.07 -7.72
N PHE A 84 23.74 -5.17 -8.46
CA PHE A 84 23.38 -6.49 -7.96
C PHE A 84 24.37 -6.94 -6.87
N VAL A 85 23.83 -7.34 -5.73
CA VAL A 85 24.62 -7.80 -4.57
C VAL A 85 24.64 -9.32 -4.49
N LYS A 86 23.45 -9.93 -4.44
CA LYS A 86 23.28 -11.39 -4.36
C LYS A 86 21.85 -11.82 -4.63
N SER A 87 21.68 -13.14 -4.84
CA SER A 87 20.38 -13.82 -4.76
C SER A 87 20.33 -14.73 -3.54
N ILE A 88 19.17 -14.76 -2.90
CA ILE A 88 18.87 -15.67 -1.80
C ILE A 88 17.92 -16.72 -2.35
N PHE A 89 18.41 -17.95 -2.50
CA PHE A 89 17.65 -19.08 -3.03
C PHE A 89 17.06 -19.93 -1.92
N PHE A 90 15.87 -20.47 -2.17
CA PHE A 90 15.19 -21.40 -1.27
C PHE A 90 14.82 -22.68 -2.01
N ASP A 91 14.92 -23.81 -1.32
CA ASP A 91 14.53 -25.09 -1.90
C ASP A 91 13.02 -25.17 -2.13
N ARG A 92 12.62 -25.74 -3.27
CA ARG A 92 11.20 -26.02 -3.52
C ARG A 92 10.69 -27.18 -2.65
N GLU A 93 11.52 -28.18 -2.43
CA GLU A 93 11.17 -29.45 -1.77
C GLU A 93 12.24 -29.85 -0.74
N GLY A 94 11.94 -30.88 0.05
CA GLY A 94 12.85 -31.41 1.07
C GLY A 94 12.67 -30.75 2.44
N ALA A 95 13.59 -31.03 3.35
CA ALA A 95 13.49 -30.62 4.75
C ALA A 95 13.42 -29.08 4.93
N ASN A 96 14.13 -28.36 4.08
CA ASN A 96 14.13 -26.89 4.04
C ASN A 96 13.18 -26.33 2.98
N GLY A 97 12.48 -27.17 2.23
CA GLY A 97 11.61 -26.75 1.13
C GLY A 97 10.51 -25.80 1.58
N VAL A 98 10.29 -24.73 0.80
CA VAL A 98 9.26 -23.72 1.03
C VAL A 98 8.22 -23.69 -0.11
N GLY A 99 8.48 -24.42 -1.20
CA GLY A 99 7.68 -24.34 -2.42
C GLY A 99 7.75 -22.95 -3.05
N MET A 100 6.61 -22.46 -3.52
CA MET A 100 6.46 -21.05 -3.92
C MET A 100 5.89 -20.26 -2.74
N PHE A 101 6.38 -19.04 -2.55
CA PHE A 101 5.92 -18.15 -1.48
C PHE A 101 5.30 -16.87 -2.06
N GLY A 102 4.40 -16.26 -1.29
CA GLY A 102 3.63 -15.09 -1.69
C GLY A 102 4.13 -13.81 -1.02
N GLY A 103 5.24 -13.28 -1.51
CA GLY A 103 5.93 -12.16 -0.89
C GLY A 103 6.81 -12.61 0.28
N TYR A 104 7.42 -11.65 0.98
CA TYR A 104 8.38 -11.94 2.06
C TYR A 104 8.54 -10.74 2.98
N HIS A 105 9.26 -10.95 4.08
CA HIS A 105 9.79 -9.87 4.92
C HIS A 105 11.17 -10.24 5.43
N ILE A 106 12.12 -9.30 5.41
CA ILE A 106 13.49 -9.47 5.88
C ILE A 106 13.68 -8.60 7.12
N ILE A 107 13.98 -9.21 8.27
CA ILE A 107 14.46 -8.50 9.46
C ILE A 107 16.00 -8.43 9.41
N GLY A 108 16.61 -9.53 9.01
CA GLY A 108 18.02 -9.70 8.79
C GLY A 108 18.25 -10.87 7.84
N PHE A 109 19.45 -11.01 7.30
CA PHE A 109 19.78 -12.14 6.43
C PHE A 109 19.73 -13.50 7.16
N ASP A 110 19.73 -13.49 8.47
CA ASP A 110 19.50 -14.65 9.32
C ASP A 110 18.04 -14.86 9.73
N GLU A 111 17.12 -13.97 9.32
CA GLU A 111 15.70 -14.07 9.66
C GLU A 111 14.80 -13.48 8.56
N ILE A 112 14.37 -14.36 7.67
CA ILE A 112 13.54 -14.07 6.49
C ILE A 112 12.21 -14.81 6.62
N TYR A 113 11.10 -14.10 6.48
CA TYR A 113 9.73 -14.62 6.59
C TYR A 113 9.13 -14.81 5.21
N LEU A 114 8.71 -16.05 4.91
CA LEU A 114 8.16 -16.46 3.61
C LEU A 114 6.74 -17.01 3.78
N PRO A 115 5.67 -16.25 3.48
CA PRO A 115 4.30 -16.77 3.45
C PRO A 115 4.14 -17.81 2.34
N SER A 116 3.65 -19.01 2.68
CA SER A 116 3.43 -20.08 1.70
C SER A 116 2.22 -19.79 0.81
N LEU A 117 2.35 -20.05 -0.50
CA LEU A 117 1.22 -20.07 -1.44
C LEU A 117 0.46 -21.39 -1.44
N GLN A 118 0.94 -22.42 -0.75
CA GLN A 118 0.38 -23.77 -0.77
C GLN A 118 -0.17 -24.22 0.58
N GLN A 119 0.25 -23.58 1.66
CA GLN A 119 -0.08 -23.97 3.03
C GLN A 119 -0.40 -22.76 3.89
N SER A 120 -1.28 -22.92 4.88
CA SER A 120 -1.58 -21.84 5.84
C SER A 120 -0.46 -21.71 6.87
N LYS A 121 0.70 -21.24 6.41
CA LYS A 121 1.89 -21.01 7.26
C LYS A 121 2.84 -19.97 6.68
N VAL A 122 3.68 -19.46 7.55
CA VAL A 122 4.85 -18.61 7.20
C VAL A 122 6.11 -19.37 7.62
N PHE A 123 7.03 -19.57 6.68
CA PHE A 123 8.35 -20.12 6.96
C PHE A 123 9.28 -19.02 7.46
N VAL A 124 10.12 -19.35 8.43
CA VAL A 124 11.21 -18.49 8.90
C VAL A 124 12.53 -19.12 8.48
N MET A 125 13.27 -18.42 7.64
CA MET A 125 14.46 -18.92 6.94
C MET A 125 15.69 -18.08 7.24
N GLU A 126 16.86 -18.66 7.01
CA GLU A 126 18.13 -17.96 6.88
C GLU A 126 18.47 -17.75 5.39
N GLU A 127 19.34 -16.80 5.06
CA GLU A 127 19.81 -16.60 3.66
C GLU A 127 20.53 -17.83 3.08
N SER A 128 21.02 -18.72 3.93
CA SER A 128 21.59 -20.01 3.53
C SER A 128 20.56 -21.01 2.97
N GLY A 129 19.25 -20.66 3.01
CA GLY A 129 18.15 -21.54 2.67
C GLY A 129 17.74 -22.48 3.79
N LYS A 130 18.36 -22.40 4.97
CA LYS A 130 18.02 -23.23 6.13
C LYS A 130 16.74 -22.73 6.81
N LYS A 131 15.80 -23.64 7.05
CA LYS A 131 14.56 -23.36 7.76
C LYS A 131 14.81 -23.36 9.27
N LYS A 132 14.47 -22.25 9.95
CA LYS A 132 14.55 -22.09 11.41
C LYS A 132 13.28 -22.62 12.10
N ARG A 133 12.11 -22.20 11.60
CA ARG A 133 10.79 -22.60 12.15
C ARG A 133 9.66 -22.31 11.17
N GLU A 134 8.45 -22.73 11.54
CA GLU A 134 7.21 -22.43 10.85
C GLU A 134 6.21 -21.78 11.80
N ILE A 135 5.40 -20.86 11.29
CA ILE A 135 4.28 -20.24 12.00
C ILE A 135 3.02 -20.70 11.30
N ILE A 136 2.17 -21.45 12.01
CA ILE A 136 0.91 -21.94 11.47
C ILE A 136 -0.13 -20.83 11.52
N THR A 137 -0.80 -20.57 10.40
CA THR A 137 -1.76 -19.47 10.23
C THR A 137 -3.16 -19.99 9.85
N GLU A 138 -3.60 -21.10 10.41
CA GLU A 138 -4.92 -21.69 10.16
C GLU A 138 -6.02 -21.03 10.99
N LYS A 139 -5.71 -20.70 12.23
CA LYS A 139 -6.62 -20.03 13.18
C LYS A 139 -5.86 -19.26 14.23
N THR A 140 -6.53 -18.31 14.85
CA THR A 140 -6.03 -17.62 16.05
C THR A 140 -6.14 -18.52 17.29
N ASP A 141 -5.46 -18.18 18.38
CA ASP A 141 -5.48 -19.00 19.62
C ASP A 141 -6.85 -18.97 20.32
N ASP A 142 -7.66 -17.93 20.08
CA ASP A 142 -9.06 -17.88 20.53
C ASP A 142 -10.02 -18.60 19.57
N GLY A 143 -9.48 -19.28 18.54
CA GLY A 143 -10.22 -20.18 17.65
C GLY A 143 -10.87 -19.52 16.44
N ILE A 144 -10.58 -18.24 16.13
CA ILE A 144 -11.08 -17.58 14.92
C ILE A 144 -10.38 -18.18 13.70
N PRO A 145 -11.10 -18.80 12.74
CA PRO A 145 -10.51 -19.31 11.52
C PRO A 145 -9.90 -18.17 10.70
N LEU A 146 -8.71 -18.40 10.17
CA LEU A 146 -8.05 -17.50 9.25
C LEU A 146 -8.30 -17.90 7.81
N LEU A 147 -8.13 -16.96 6.89
CA LEU A 147 -8.31 -17.22 5.48
C LEU A 147 -7.24 -18.20 5.00
N PRO A 148 -7.62 -19.32 4.32
CA PRO A 148 -6.65 -20.23 3.74
C PRO A 148 -5.69 -19.49 2.80
N PHE A 149 -4.40 -19.75 2.95
CA PHE A 149 -3.35 -19.05 2.18
C PHE A 149 -3.43 -17.53 2.28
N GLY A 150 -3.93 -17.01 3.42
CA GLY A 150 -4.24 -15.60 3.61
C GLY A 150 -3.02 -14.69 3.79
N ALA A 151 -1.86 -15.24 4.12
CA ALA A 151 -0.68 -14.49 4.53
C ALA A 151 0.17 -13.93 3.37
N ILE A 152 -0.40 -13.72 2.18
CA ILE A 152 0.33 -13.19 1.01
C ILE A 152 0.64 -11.71 1.21
N THR A 153 1.89 -11.32 0.97
CA THR A 153 2.35 -9.92 1.07
C THR A 153 2.56 -9.29 -0.29
N PHE A 154 2.35 -7.97 -0.34
CA PHE A 154 2.58 -7.14 -1.51
C PHE A 154 3.27 -5.84 -1.07
N VAL A 155 3.83 -5.08 -2.00
CA VAL A 155 4.43 -3.76 -1.73
C VAL A 155 3.50 -2.86 -0.89
N TYR A 156 2.21 -2.87 -1.19
CA TYR A 156 1.19 -2.04 -0.54
C TYR A 156 0.52 -2.70 0.68
N ARG A 157 0.94 -3.93 1.03
CA ARG A 157 0.40 -4.72 2.15
C ARG A 157 1.47 -5.66 2.70
N PRO A 158 2.52 -5.11 3.30
CA PRO A 158 3.66 -5.87 3.79
C PRO A 158 3.39 -6.51 5.16
N ILE A 159 4.24 -7.45 5.56
CA ILE A 159 4.40 -7.84 6.96
C ILE A 159 5.09 -6.69 7.69
N TYR A 160 4.60 -6.38 8.89
CA TYR A 160 5.21 -5.41 9.78
C TYR A 160 5.71 -6.07 11.06
N PHE A 161 6.75 -5.47 11.63
CA PHE A 161 7.22 -5.79 12.97
C PHE A 161 7.19 -4.55 13.83
N ASN A 162 6.64 -4.69 15.03
CA ASN A 162 6.65 -3.64 16.03
C ASN A 162 6.60 -4.24 17.44
N ASN A 163 7.52 -3.82 18.31
CA ASN A 163 7.57 -4.18 19.73
C ASN A 163 7.45 -5.70 19.99
N GLY A 164 8.23 -6.52 19.26
CA GLY A 164 8.23 -7.98 19.40
C GLY A 164 7.00 -8.70 18.84
N LYS A 165 6.13 -7.98 18.15
CA LYS A 165 4.96 -8.53 17.45
C LYS A 165 5.15 -8.45 15.96
N MET A 166 4.75 -9.52 15.27
CA MET A 166 4.67 -9.57 13.82
C MET A 166 3.20 -9.44 13.39
N TYR A 167 2.97 -8.56 12.43
CA TYR A 167 1.65 -8.29 11.84
C TYR A 167 1.63 -8.87 10.45
N ILE A 168 0.81 -9.90 10.23
CA ILE A 168 0.70 -10.63 8.96
C ILE A 168 -0.58 -10.20 8.26
N PRO A 169 -0.50 -9.64 7.03
CA PRO A 169 -1.69 -9.27 6.27
C PRO A 169 -2.50 -10.51 5.90
N GLN A 170 -3.81 -10.37 5.85
CA GLN A 170 -4.71 -11.39 5.34
C GLN A 170 -5.20 -11.02 3.95
N THR A 171 -5.13 -11.97 3.03
CA THR A 171 -5.63 -11.81 1.67
C THR A 171 -7.11 -12.06 1.61
N ILE A 172 -7.75 -11.49 0.62
CA ILE A 172 -9.14 -11.76 0.31
C ILE A 172 -9.26 -13.18 -0.28
N ASN A 173 -10.20 -13.96 0.24
CA ASN A 173 -10.58 -15.21 -0.38
C ASN A 173 -12.02 -15.10 -0.92
N MET A 174 -12.13 -14.87 -2.22
CA MET A 174 -13.42 -14.70 -2.91
C MET A 174 -14.32 -15.94 -2.91
N ARG A 175 -13.78 -17.11 -2.50
CA ARG A 175 -14.57 -18.34 -2.35
C ARG A 175 -15.30 -18.41 -1.01
N LEU A 176 -14.95 -17.53 -0.07
CA LEU A 176 -15.62 -17.41 1.22
C LEU A 176 -16.77 -16.41 1.10
N GLY A 177 -17.93 -16.78 1.64
CA GLY A 177 -19.08 -15.86 1.68
C GLY A 177 -18.83 -14.63 2.54
N ASN A 178 -19.57 -13.57 2.27
CA ASN A 178 -19.45 -12.29 2.96
C ASN A 178 -19.46 -12.41 4.49
N LYS A 179 -20.31 -13.28 5.06
CA LYS A 179 -20.37 -13.50 6.52
C LYS A 179 -19.06 -13.99 7.13
N VAL A 180 -18.28 -14.78 6.37
CA VAL A 180 -16.97 -15.23 6.82
C VAL A 180 -15.95 -14.08 6.70
N MET A 181 -15.98 -13.34 5.60
CA MET A 181 -15.09 -12.20 5.37
C MET A 181 -15.30 -11.09 6.39
N GLU A 182 -16.55 -10.74 6.71
CA GLU A 182 -16.89 -9.75 7.73
C GLU A 182 -16.38 -10.09 9.13
N LYS A 183 -16.19 -11.39 9.42
CA LYS A 183 -15.64 -11.87 10.69
C LYS A 183 -14.12 -11.97 10.67
N SER A 184 -13.52 -12.04 9.48
CA SER A 184 -12.09 -12.24 9.31
C SER A 184 -11.31 -10.94 9.57
N PRO A 185 -10.23 -10.98 10.35
CA PRO A 185 -9.38 -9.83 10.56
C PRO A 185 -8.58 -9.51 9.29
N VAL A 186 -8.29 -8.23 9.03
CA VAL A 186 -7.44 -7.83 7.90
C VAL A 186 -5.96 -8.11 8.15
N TYR A 187 -5.56 -8.26 9.41
CA TYR A 187 -4.23 -8.65 9.86
C TYR A 187 -4.33 -9.64 11.02
N VAL A 188 -3.33 -10.49 11.14
CA VAL A 188 -3.10 -11.36 12.30
C VAL A 188 -1.87 -10.89 13.02
N VAL A 189 -1.94 -10.85 14.34
CA VAL A 189 -0.83 -10.48 15.20
C VAL A 189 -0.20 -11.74 15.78
N VAL A 190 1.09 -11.92 15.56
CA VAL A 190 1.88 -13.01 16.15
C VAL A 190 2.79 -12.42 17.22
N ASP A 191 2.61 -12.84 18.45
CA ASP A 191 3.62 -12.65 19.50
C ASP A 191 4.80 -13.58 19.18
N THR A 192 5.92 -13.03 18.76
CA THR A 192 7.04 -13.83 18.26
C THR A 192 7.79 -14.57 19.37
N VAL A 193 7.59 -14.18 20.63
CA VAL A 193 8.20 -14.82 21.81
C VAL A 193 7.32 -15.98 22.28
N LYS A 194 6.01 -15.75 22.41
CA LYS A 194 5.05 -16.74 22.92
C LYS A 194 4.50 -17.67 21.84
N ASN A 195 4.68 -17.30 20.56
CA ASN A 195 4.09 -17.95 19.38
C ASN A 195 2.55 -18.04 19.44
N VAL A 196 1.93 -16.96 19.93
CA VAL A 196 0.47 -16.80 20.08
C VAL A 196 -0.05 -15.96 18.93
N LEU A 197 -1.13 -16.43 18.28
CA LEU A 197 -1.81 -15.73 17.19
C LEU A 197 -3.09 -15.08 17.69
N SER A 198 -3.24 -13.78 17.51
CA SER A 198 -4.46 -13.05 17.85
C SER A 198 -4.97 -12.23 16.65
N PRO A 199 -6.29 -12.00 16.55
CA PRO A 199 -6.84 -11.19 15.47
C PRO A 199 -6.49 -9.72 15.67
N PHE A 200 -6.23 -9.01 14.57
CA PHE A 200 -6.17 -7.55 14.58
C PHE A 200 -7.58 -6.96 14.70
N PRO A 201 -7.77 -5.78 15.34
CA PRO A 201 -9.09 -5.23 15.58
C PRO A 201 -9.93 -4.93 14.34
N ILE A 202 -9.29 -4.56 13.22
CA ILE A 202 -10.00 -4.30 11.97
C ILE A 202 -10.35 -5.62 11.26
N LYS A 203 -11.61 -5.71 10.84
CA LYS A 203 -12.14 -6.76 9.98
C LYS A 203 -12.39 -6.20 8.58
N PHE A 204 -12.58 -7.12 7.62
CA PHE A 204 -13.00 -6.70 6.29
C PHE A 204 -14.38 -6.02 6.38
N PRO A 205 -14.55 -4.86 5.71
CA PRO A 205 -15.84 -4.16 5.72
C PRO A 205 -16.90 -4.94 4.94
N PRO A 206 -18.18 -4.79 5.33
CA PRO A 206 -19.31 -5.35 4.58
C PRO A 206 -19.51 -4.54 3.29
N ILE A 207 -18.83 -4.92 2.21
CA ILE A 207 -18.90 -4.20 0.92
C ILE A 207 -20.09 -4.68 0.08
N MET A 208 -20.54 -5.92 0.29
CA MET A 208 -21.64 -6.50 -0.47
C MET A 208 -22.91 -6.57 0.40
N SER A 209 -24.00 -6.00 -0.11
CA SER A 209 -25.29 -5.94 0.60
C SER A 209 -26.02 -7.30 0.73
N SER A 210 -25.45 -8.39 0.24
CA SER A 210 -26.07 -9.71 0.30
C SER A 210 -25.07 -10.83 0.60
N ASP A 211 -25.52 -11.83 1.37
CA ASP A 211 -24.83 -13.10 1.59
C ASP A 211 -24.78 -14.00 0.35
N ASP A 212 -25.24 -13.49 -0.78
CA ASP A 212 -25.34 -14.26 -2.01
C ASP A 212 -23.95 -14.36 -2.68
N VAL A 213 -23.27 -15.46 -2.37
CA VAL A 213 -21.99 -15.83 -2.99
C VAL A 213 -22.10 -16.09 -4.50
N THR A 214 -23.33 -16.17 -5.04
CA THR A 214 -23.55 -16.35 -6.47
C THR A 214 -23.49 -15.04 -7.25
N LYS A 215 -23.52 -13.88 -6.55
CA LYS A 215 -23.37 -12.58 -7.21
C LYS A 215 -21.95 -12.43 -7.71
N PRO A 216 -21.80 -12.08 -8.99
CA PRO A 216 -20.48 -11.88 -9.56
C PRO A 216 -19.78 -10.68 -8.91
N SER A 217 -18.51 -10.85 -8.63
CA SER A 217 -17.61 -9.85 -8.07
C SER A 217 -16.35 -9.74 -8.93
N LEU A 218 -15.78 -8.54 -9.03
CA LEU A 218 -14.50 -8.35 -9.70
C LEU A 218 -13.31 -8.86 -8.88
N GLY A 219 -13.54 -9.23 -7.61
CA GLY A 219 -12.53 -9.80 -6.73
C GLY A 219 -11.59 -8.76 -6.09
N ASN A 220 -11.77 -7.49 -6.35
CA ASN A 220 -10.94 -6.41 -5.83
C ASN A 220 -11.67 -5.48 -4.86
N GLU A 221 -12.96 -5.70 -4.62
CA GLU A 221 -13.81 -4.85 -3.78
C GLU A 221 -13.33 -4.78 -2.33
N LEU A 222 -12.74 -5.86 -1.84
CA LEU A 222 -12.17 -5.94 -0.50
C LEU A 222 -10.67 -5.63 -0.45
N SER A 223 -10.09 -5.21 -1.58
CA SER A 223 -8.67 -4.85 -1.62
C SER A 223 -8.38 -3.66 -0.71
N TYR A 224 -7.26 -3.73 -0.04
CA TYR A 224 -6.80 -2.68 0.85
C TYR A 224 -5.29 -2.52 0.78
N SER A 225 -4.83 -1.36 1.22
CA SER A 225 -3.44 -1.06 1.51
C SER A 225 -3.32 -0.57 2.95
N CYS A 226 -2.15 -0.73 3.54
CA CYS A 226 -1.89 -0.13 4.85
C CYS A 226 -0.42 0.27 4.98
N CYS A 227 -0.17 1.19 5.90
CA CYS A 227 1.16 1.53 6.36
C CYS A 227 1.18 1.66 7.89
N LEU A 228 2.36 1.45 8.46
CA LEU A 228 2.66 1.73 9.86
C LEU A 228 3.42 3.06 9.91
N ASN A 229 2.96 4.01 10.73
CA ASN A 229 3.64 5.28 10.94
C ASN A 229 4.56 5.23 12.18
N ASP A 230 5.31 6.28 12.43
CA ASP A 230 6.22 6.41 13.58
C ASP A 230 5.53 6.83 14.88
N LYS A 231 4.20 6.93 14.89
CA LYS A 231 3.36 7.08 16.08
C LYS A 231 2.74 5.75 16.54
N ASP A 232 3.26 4.62 16.07
CA ASP A 232 2.72 3.27 16.32
C ASP A 232 1.25 3.15 15.92
N GLN A 233 0.87 3.70 14.77
CA GLN A 233 -0.48 3.61 14.24
C GLN A 233 -0.46 2.90 12.88
N PHE A 234 -1.33 1.90 12.72
CA PHE A 234 -1.68 1.37 11.42
C PHE A 234 -2.69 2.28 10.73
N VAL A 235 -2.42 2.63 9.48
CA VAL A 235 -3.32 3.42 8.64
C VAL A 235 -3.75 2.58 7.46
N PHE A 236 -5.05 2.30 7.34
CA PHE A 236 -5.64 1.47 6.29
C PHE A 236 -6.39 2.30 5.27
N SER A 237 -6.28 1.91 4.01
CA SER A 237 -7.05 2.44 2.88
C SER A 237 -7.70 1.27 2.15
N PHE A 238 -9.03 1.13 2.26
CA PHE A 238 -9.77 0.20 1.41
C PHE A 238 -10.00 0.83 0.04
N PHE A 239 -9.92 0.02 -1.03
CA PHE A 239 -9.91 0.56 -2.39
C PHE A 239 -11.25 1.19 -2.78
N PHE A 240 -12.34 0.73 -2.23
CA PHE A 240 -13.68 1.24 -2.50
C PHE A 240 -14.29 2.07 -1.36
N ASP A 241 -13.45 2.60 -0.47
CA ASP A 241 -13.88 3.50 0.61
C ASP A 241 -13.12 4.85 0.52
N GLU A 242 -13.86 5.96 0.62
CA GLU A 242 -13.25 7.29 0.71
C GLU A 242 -12.47 7.45 2.02
N ASP A 243 -12.91 6.77 3.07
CA ASP A 243 -12.34 6.91 4.38
C ASP A 243 -11.03 6.11 4.53
N ILE A 244 -10.19 6.58 5.41
CA ILE A 244 -9.07 5.84 5.95
C ILE A 244 -9.36 5.45 7.39
N TYR A 245 -8.74 4.36 7.85
CA TYR A 245 -8.91 3.85 9.21
C TYR A 245 -7.58 3.87 9.92
N VAL A 246 -7.51 4.60 11.03
CA VAL A 246 -6.29 4.75 11.83
C VAL A 246 -6.46 3.96 13.12
N VAL A 247 -5.57 3.01 13.37
CA VAL A 247 -5.61 2.14 14.55
C VAL A 247 -4.35 2.34 15.37
N SER A 248 -4.52 2.79 16.59
CA SER A 248 -3.43 2.88 17.56
C SER A 248 -3.03 1.49 18.06
N LEU A 249 -1.75 1.17 18.03
CA LEU A 249 -1.22 -0.09 18.57
C LEU A 249 -1.07 -0.07 20.10
N GLN A 250 -1.19 1.10 20.72
CA GLN A 250 -1.03 1.25 22.17
C GLN A 250 -2.30 0.84 22.91
N ASP A 251 -3.46 1.28 22.43
CA ASP A 251 -4.77 1.10 23.10
C ASP A 251 -5.82 0.42 22.22
N GLY A 252 -5.53 0.22 20.92
CA GLY A 252 -6.47 -0.36 19.96
C GLY A 252 -7.58 0.61 19.52
N GLU A 253 -7.49 1.90 19.88
CA GLU A 253 -8.47 2.90 19.43
C GLU A 253 -8.44 3.00 17.90
N MET A 254 -9.63 2.99 17.29
CA MET A 254 -9.81 3.13 15.85
C MET A 254 -10.54 4.42 15.52
N LYS A 255 -9.95 5.19 14.61
CA LYS A 255 -10.57 6.41 14.04
C LYS A 255 -10.82 6.20 12.56
N LYS A 256 -11.97 6.70 12.10
CA LYS A 256 -12.34 6.74 10.69
C LYS A 256 -12.31 8.20 10.23
N ILE A 257 -11.55 8.48 9.17
CA ILE A 257 -11.28 9.84 8.70
C ILE A 257 -11.60 9.90 7.20
N LYS A 258 -12.46 10.84 6.83
CA LYS A 258 -12.84 11.04 5.43
C LYS A 258 -11.71 11.74 4.66
N VAL A 259 -11.23 11.10 3.58
CA VAL A 259 -10.14 11.59 2.76
C VAL A 259 -10.51 11.46 1.29
N LYS A 260 -11.06 12.53 0.71
CA LYS A 260 -11.60 12.53 -0.66
C LYS A 260 -10.60 13.08 -1.67
N SER A 261 -10.40 12.34 -2.79
CA SER A 261 -9.66 12.81 -3.97
C SER A 261 -10.44 13.89 -4.72
N ARG A 262 -9.72 14.78 -5.38
CA ARG A 262 -10.29 15.78 -6.31
C ARG A 262 -10.63 15.21 -7.69
N TYR A 263 -10.11 14.02 -8.03
CA TYR A 263 -10.23 13.42 -9.37
C TYR A 263 -11.27 12.31 -9.47
N ILE A 264 -11.81 11.83 -8.35
CA ILE A 264 -12.90 10.86 -8.35
C ILE A 264 -14.01 11.34 -7.42
N ASP A 265 -15.26 11.23 -7.85
CA ASP A 265 -16.40 11.64 -7.03
C ASP A 265 -16.69 10.60 -5.94
N LYS A 266 -16.75 9.34 -6.33
CA LYS A 266 -16.98 8.20 -5.45
C LYS A 266 -16.38 6.94 -6.06
N PRO A 267 -15.72 6.08 -5.26
CA PRO A 267 -15.40 4.74 -5.71
C PRO A 267 -16.66 4.00 -6.13
N ALA A 268 -16.62 3.32 -7.27
CA ALA A 268 -17.78 2.63 -7.82
C ALA A 268 -17.54 1.12 -7.83
N ILE A 269 -18.43 0.36 -7.20
CA ILE A 269 -18.50 -1.09 -7.33
C ILE A 269 -19.42 -1.41 -8.51
N LYS A 270 -18.96 -2.28 -9.42
CA LYS A 270 -19.78 -2.68 -10.59
C LYS A 270 -20.78 -3.74 -10.16
N GLU A 271 -22.08 -3.43 -10.24
CA GLU A 271 -23.15 -4.33 -9.79
C GLU A 271 -23.22 -5.65 -10.58
N ASN A 272 -22.95 -5.60 -11.89
CA ASN A 272 -22.98 -6.76 -12.79
C ASN A 272 -21.67 -6.81 -13.60
N PRO A 273 -20.55 -7.28 -13.01
CA PRO A 273 -19.30 -7.39 -13.72
C PRO A 273 -19.35 -8.49 -14.78
N PRO A 274 -18.54 -8.37 -15.86
CA PRO A 274 -18.38 -9.45 -16.82
C PRO A 274 -17.95 -10.74 -16.14
N GLN A 275 -18.41 -11.88 -16.68
CA GLN A 275 -18.12 -13.21 -16.13
C GLN A 275 -16.85 -13.83 -16.73
N ASP A 276 -16.48 -13.38 -17.94
CA ASP A 276 -15.23 -13.79 -18.56
C ASP A 276 -14.03 -13.04 -17.93
N PHE A 277 -12.89 -13.69 -17.98
CA PHE A 277 -11.67 -13.19 -17.32
C PHE A 277 -11.21 -11.84 -17.89
N ASP A 278 -11.17 -11.70 -19.22
CA ASP A 278 -10.70 -10.48 -19.85
C ASP A 278 -11.65 -9.30 -19.61
N GLY A 279 -12.96 -9.53 -19.69
CA GLY A 279 -13.95 -8.54 -19.35
C GLY A 279 -13.88 -8.10 -17.88
N ALA A 280 -13.64 -9.04 -16.98
CA ALA A 280 -13.45 -8.74 -15.55
C ALA A 280 -12.19 -7.92 -15.31
N MET A 281 -11.06 -8.25 -15.95
CA MET A 281 -9.80 -7.50 -15.85
C MET A 281 -9.94 -6.09 -16.43
N LYS A 282 -10.58 -5.96 -17.61
CA LYS A 282 -10.91 -4.67 -18.21
C LYS A 282 -11.73 -3.82 -17.25
N ALA A 283 -12.87 -4.35 -16.79
CA ALA A 283 -13.76 -3.65 -15.88
C ALA A 283 -13.06 -3.21 -14.59
N SER A 284 -12.25 -4.09 -13.98
CA SER A 284 -11.45 -3.77 -12.78
C SER A 284 -10.47 -2.63 -13.04
N SER A 285 -9.91 -2.55 -14.24
CA SER A 285 -8.93 -1.54 -14.62
C SER A 285 -9.53 -0.20 -15.05
N GLU A 286 -10.83 -0.16 -15.41
CA GLU A 286 -11.55 1.06 -15.81
C GLU A 286 -12.23 1.78 -14.64
N ILE A 287 -12.58 1.05 -13.57
CA ILE A 287 -13.34 1.59 -12.44
C ILE A 287 -12.46 2.51 -11.58
N PRO A 288 -12.93 3.74 -11.23
CA PRO A 288 -12.21 4.59 -10.31
C PRO A 288 -12.24 4.00 -8.89
N CYS A 289 -11.09 3.98 -8.23
CA CYS A 289 -10.99 3.56 -6.83
C CYS A 289 -9.72 4.11 -6.20
N TYR A 290 -9.62 3.99 -4.89
CA TYR A 290 -8.37 4.24 -4.18
C TYR A 290 -7.40 3.07 -4.37
N GLY A 291 -6.15 3.27 -4.00
CA GLY A 291 -5.07 2.29 -4.16
C GLY A 291 -4.13 2.27 -2.96
N ASN A 292 -2.86 2.19 -3.26
CA ASN A 292 -1.80 2.09 -2.26
C ASN A 292 -1.81 3.29 -1.31
N LEU A 293 -1.51 3.03 -0.04
CA LEU A 293 -1.27 4.05 0.98
C LEU A 293 0.10 3.77 1.59
N ILE A 294 0.98 4.75 1.53
CA ILE A 294 2.35 4.65 2.06
C ILE A 294 2.66 5.84 2.95
N TYR A 295 3.45 5.60 4.00
CA TYR A 295 3.93 6.65 4.91
C TYR A 295 5.36 7.03 4.57
N ASP A 296 5.58 8.33 4.38
CA ASP A 296 6.89 8.91 4.17
C ASP A 296 7.44 9.42 5.51
N LYS A 297 8.25 8.59 6.16
CA LYS A 297 8.84 8.89 7.46
C LYS A 297 9.82 10.07 7.45
N TYR A 298 10.38 10.43 6.27
CA TYR A 298 11.35 11.52 6.15
C TYR A 298 10.66 12.88 6.02
N ARG A 299 9.52 12.93 5.29
CA ARG A 299 8.74 14.15 5.03
C ARG A 299 7.48 14.26 5.87
N LYS A 300 7.17 13.21 6.68
CA LYS A 300 6.03 13.14 7.59
C LYS A 300 4.71 13.39 6.87
N VAL A 301 4.52 12.72 5.73
CA VAL A 301 3.32 12.76 4.91
C VAL A 301 2.90 11.35 4.50
N TYR A 302 1.64 11.23 4.08
CA TYR A 302 1.15 10.00 3.45
C TYR A 302 0.90 10.25 1.98
N TYR A 303 1.18 9.25 1.15
CA TYR A 303 0.81 9.20 -0.26
C TYR A 303 -0.29 8.17 -0.44
N ARG A 304 -1.50 8.61 -0.84
CA ARG A 304 -2.61 7.74 -1.17
C ARG A 304 -2.82 7.76 -2.67
N PHE A 305 -2.63 6.62 -3.32
CA PHE A 305 -2.84 6.47 -4.75
C PHE A 305 -4.33 6.44 -5.05
N VAL A 306 -4.71 7.01 -6.20
CA VAL A 306 -6.08 7.10 -6.68
C VAL A 306 -6.09 6.68 -8.14
N TYR A 307 -6.77 5.59 -8.45
CA TYR A 307 -6.96 5.12 -9.81
C TYR A 307 -8.13 5.86 -10.44
N LEU A 308 -7.89 6.52 -11.55
CA LEU A 308 -8.89 7.32 -12.22
C LEU A 308 -9.76 6.44 -13.12
N LYS A 309 -10.97 6.93 -13.44
CA LYS A 309 -11.77 6.30 -14.47
C LYS A 309 -10.99 6.30 -15.79
N ALA A 310 -10.89 5.16 -16.41
CA ALA A 310 -10.18 4.98 -17.67
C ALA A 310 -11.10 4.38 -18.71
N ASP A 311 -10.81 4.66 -19.97
CA ASP A 311 -11.35 3.97 -21.12
C ASP A 311 -10.23 3.11 -21.71
N LEU A 312 -10.47 1.81 -21.78
CA LEU A 312 -9.56 0.81 -22.32
C LEU A 312 -10.05 0.18 -23.62
N ASP A 313 -11.01 0.83 -24.30
CA ASP A 313 -11.48 0.37 -25.61
C ASP A 313 -10.32 0.36 -26.62
N GLY A 314 -10.21 -0.74 -27.37
CA GLY A 314 -9.11 -0.96 -28.29
C GLY A 314 -7.81 -1.46 -27.67
N GLU A 315 -7.73 -1.52 -26.33
CA GLU A 315 -6.61 -2.15 -25.63
C GLU A 315 -6.68 -3.68 -25.71
N LYS A 316 -5.52 -4.30 -25.63
CA LYS A 316 -5.37 -5.76 -25.56
C LYS A 316 -4.59 -6.10 -24.31
N ASN A 317 -4.72 -7.36 -23.87
CA ASN A 317 -3.98 -7.85 -22.72
C ASN A 317 -4.27 -7.08 -21.42
N TYR A 318 -5.54 -7.09 -21.02
CA TYR A 318 -6.01 -6.42 -19.79
C TYR A 318 -5.34 -6.92 -18.52
N LEU A 319 -4.86 -8.18 -18.51
CA LEU A 319 -4.09 -8.72 -17.41
C LEU A 319 -2.79 -7.94 -17.19
N ASN A 320 -2.07 -7.60 -18.26
CA ASN A 320 -0.85 -6.80 -18.14
C ASN A 320 -1.15 -5.38 -17.64
N ILE A 321 -2.26 -4.76 -18.07
CA ILE A 321 -2.67 -3.45 -17.54
C ILE A 321 -2.97 -3.55 -16.04
N TRP A 322 -3.63 -4.61 -15.63
CA TRP A 322 -3.91 -4.86 -14.22
C TRP A 322 -2.63 -5.11 -13.41
N GLN A 323 -1.69 -5.88 -13.94
CA GLN A 323 -0.44 -6.26 -13.25
C GLN A 323 0.59 -5.11 -13.20
N TYR A 324 0.80 -4.41 -14.30
CA TYR A 324 1.79 -3.32 -14.42
C TYR A 324 1.25 -1.95 -14.01
N GLY A 325 0.09 -1.91 -13.42
CA GLY A 325 -0.55 -0.67 -13.01
C GLY A 325 -1.52 -0.11 -14.05
N ARG A 326 -2.52 0.57 -13.54
CA ARG A 326 -3.62 1.10 -14.34
C ARG A 326 -3.16 2.25 -15.22
N LYS A 327 -3.91 2.49 -16.29
CA LYS A 327 -3.64 3.54 -17.28
C LYS A 327 -3.39 4.90 -16.64
N SER A 328 -4.25 5.30 -15.72
CA SER A 328 -4.27 6.66 -15.19
C SER A 328 -4.43 6.67 -13.67
N PHE A 329 -3.59 7.42 -12.98
CA PHE A 329 -3.68 7.58 -11.52
C PHE A 329 -3.21 8.95 -11.07
N SER A 330 -3.58 9.32 -9.85
CA SER A 330 -3.03 10.44 -9.10
C SER A 330 -2.51 9.96 -7.74
N ILE A 331 -1.74 10.80 -7.09
CA ILE A 331 -1.28 10.60 -5.71
C ILE A 331 -1.74 11.77 -4.87
N MET A 332 -2.62 11.51 -3.91
CA MET A 332 -2.99 12.44 -2.86
C MET A 332 -1.84 12.53 -1.85
N ILE A 333 -1.59 13.73 -1.36
CA ILE A 333 -0.60 14.00 -0.32
C ILE A 333 -1.36 14.44 0.93
N LEU A 334 -1.19 13.67 2.02
CA LEU A 334 -1.83 13.95 3.30
C LEU A 334 -0.77 14.33 4.33
N ASN A 335 -1.09 15.29 5.19
CA ASN A 335 -0.25 15.61 6.35
C ASN A 335 -0.39 14.56 7.46
N GLU A 336 0.29 14.76 8.59
CA GLU A 336 0.22 13.84 9.75
C GLU A 336 -1.14 13.80 10.44
N ASP A 337 -2.00 14.80 10.21
CA ASP A 337 -3.39 14.89 10.70
C ASP A 337 -4.40 14.35 9.67
N PHE A 338 -3.89 13.80 8.55
CA PHE A 338 -4.65 13.26 7.42
C PHE A 338 -5.43 14.29 6.60
N ASP A 339 -5.14 15.58 6.74
CA ASP A 339 -5.65 16.60 5.83
C ASP A 339 -5.03 16.45 4.45
N VAL A 340 -5.84 16.59 3.41
CA VAL A 340 -5.36 16.61 2.02
C VAL A 340 -4.66 17.94 1.76
N ILE A 341 -3.33 17.92 1.64
CA ILE A 341 -2.52 19.10 1.37
C ILE A 341 -2.17 19.25 -0.11
N GLY A 342 -2.43 18.25 -0.93
CA GLY A 342 -2.25 18.29 -2.36
C GLY A 342 -2.59 16.99 -3.07
N GLU A 343 -2.61 17.02 -4.40
CA GLU A 343 -2.80 15.83 -5.23
C GLU A 343 -2.18 16.05 -6.60
N THR A 344 -1.30 15.12 -7.04
CA THR A 344 -0.59 15.16 -8.32
C THR A 344 -1.08 14.05 -9.22
N ARG A 345 -1.52 14.38 -10.44
CA ARG A 345 -1.86 13.43 -11.50
C ARG A 345 -0.61 13.03 -12.28
N PHE A 346 -0.51 11.75 -12.64
CA PHE A 346 0.59 11.19 -13.42
C PHE A 346 0.19 10.93 -14.88
N PRO A 347 1.16 10.97 -15.81
CA PRO A 347 0.92 10.64 -17.22
C PRO A 347 0.43 9.20 -17.39
N ASP A 348 -0.48 9.01 -18.36
CA ASP A 348 -1.03 7.70 -18.69
C ASP A 348 0.07 6.72 -19.09
N PHE A 349 -0.04 5.47 -18.67
CA PHE A 349 0.82 4.36 -19.04
C PHE A 349 2.33 4.61 -18.91
N THR A 350 2.74 5.46 -17.99
CA THR A 350 4.16 5.79 -17.81
C THR A 350 4.76 5.08 -16.60
N TYR A 351 4.05 5.08 -15.49
CA TYR A 351 4.54 4.56 -14.22
C TYR A 351 3.77 3.34 -13.75
N ILE A 352 4.47 2.42 -13.08
CA ILE A 352 3.87 1.28 -12.38
C ILE A 352 3.52 1.71 -10.97
N SER A 353 2.24 1.99 -10.72
CA SER A 353 1.75 2.50 -9.44
C SER A 353 1.96 1.53 -8.26
N THR A 354 2.15 0.25 -8.54
CA THR A 354 2.41 -0.79 -7.53
C THR A 354 3.90 -1.01 -7.23
N LEU A 355 4.81 -0.43 -8.01
CA LEU A 355 6.24 -0.51 -7.78
C LEU A 355 6.79 0.87 -7.38
N HIS A 356 6.98 1.04 -6.08
CA HIS A 356 7.45 2.28 -5.49
C HIS A 356 8.20 2.00 -4.18
N TYR A 357 9.03 2.93 -3.77
CA TYR A 357 9.60 2.97 -2.43
C TYR A 357 9.86 4.41 -1.97
N ILE A 358 10.01 4.58 -0.66
CA ILE A 358 10.38 5.84 -0.04
C ILE A 358 11.87 5.82 0.27
N GLY A 359 12.60 6.74 -0.34
CA GLY A 359 14.00 7.01 -0.02
C GLY A 359 14.17 8.32 0.76
N LYS A 360 15.37 8.54 1.30
CA LYS A 360 15.71 9.78 2.01
C LYS A 360 15.43 11.02 1.16
N ASP A 361 15.67 10.92 -0.16
CA ASP A 361 15.63 12.06 -1.08
C ASP A 361 14.28 12.24 -1.80
N GLY A 362 13.34 11.27 -1.70
CA GLY A 362 12.05 11.39 -2.36
C GLY A 362 11.21 10.11 -2.38
N LEU A 363 10.09 10.21 -3.09
CA LEU A 363 9.29 9.08 -3.52
C LEU A 363 9.86 8.57 -4.85
N TYR A 364 10.12 7.27 -4.91
CA TYR A 364 10.59 6.61 -6.13
C TYR A 364 9.45 5.78 -6.72
N LEU A 365 9.12 6.03 -8.00
CA LEU A 365 8.13 5.30 -8.76
C LEU A 365 8.79 4.64 -9.98
N SER A 366 8.48 3.37 -10.22
CA SER A 366 8.98 2.69 -11.41
C SER A 366 8.30 3.26 -12.66
N ASP A 367 9.11 3.64 -13.67
CA ASP A 367 8.64 4.02 -15.01
C ASP A 367 8.84 2.89 -16.04
N SER A 368 8.99 1.66 -15.56
CA SER A 368 9.09 0.45 -16.39
C SER A 368 7.74 -0.09 -16.86
N HIS A 369 6.74 0.78 -17.06
CA HIS A 369 5.46 0.36 -17.62
C HIS A 369 5.65 -0.10 -19.08
N TYR A 370 5.13 -1.27 -19.45
CA TYR A 370 5.38 -1.89 -20.77
C TYR A 370 4.91 -1.06 -21.98
N LYS A 371 4.04 -0.07 -21.75
CA LYS A 371 3.60 0.91 -22.77
C LYS A 371 4.43 2.20 -22.75
N ASN A 372 5.32 2.38 -21.80
CA ASN A 372 6.22 3.52 -21.80
C ASN A 372 7.18 3.40 -22.99
N PRO A 373 7.35 4.42 -23.85
CA PRO A 373 8.27 4.36 -24.98
C PRO A 373 9.73 4.01 -24.62
N SER A 374 10.14 4.26 -23.37
CA SER A 374 11.46 3.93 -22.84
C SER A 374 11.52 2.60 -22.08
N PHE A 375 10.49 1.75 -22.22
CA PHE A 375 10.45 0.43 -21.61
C PHE A 375 11.58 -0.46 -22.11
N ASP A 376 12.23 -1.17 -21.16
CA ASP A 376 13.25 -2.16 -21.41
C ASP A 376 13.00 -3.31 -20.43
N GLU A 377 12.72 -4.50 -20.93
CA GLU A 377 12.35 -5.67 -20.13
C GLU A 377 13.48 -6.17 -19.20
N ASN A 378 14.72 -5.80 -19.49
CA ASN A 378 15.90 -6.17 -18.70
C ASN A 378 16.24 -5.14 -17.62
N LYS A 379 15.46 -4.08 -17.50
CA LYS A 379 15.72 -2.97 -16.58
C LYS A 379 14.52 -2.62 -15.72
N LEU A 380 14.68 -2.68 -14.42
CA LEU A 380 13.76 -2.09 -13.47
C LEU A 380 14.26 -0.69 -13.12
N ARG A 381 13.60 0.34 -13.64
CA ARG A 381 13.99 1.74 -13.43
C ARG A 381 13.01 2.46 -12.52
N PHE A 382 13.54 3.26 -11.59
CA PHE A 382 12.78 4.14 -10.74
C PHE A 382 13.15 5.61 -10.98
N ARG A 383 12.14 6.46 -11.06
CA ARG A 383 12.27 7.92 -11.13
C ARG A 383 11.97 8.52 -9.77
N ARG A 384 12.76 9.51 -9.37
CA ARG A 384 12.61 10.20 -8.10
C ARG A 384 11.68 11.40 -8.21
N PHE A 385 10.77 11.53 -7.26
CA PHE A 385 9.88 12.65 -7.09
C PHE A 385 10.15 13.37 -5.77
N LYS A 386 10.28 14.69 -5.83
CA LYS A 386 10.37 15.57 -4.66
C LYS A 386 8.99 16.10 -4.29
N LEU A 387 8.71 16.18 -3.00
CA LEU A 387 7.58 16.92 -2.49
C LEU A 387 7.87 18.41 -2.55
N VAL A 388 7.02 19.16 -3.24
CA VAL A 388 7.12 20.61 -3.40
C VAL A 388 5.80 21.28 -3.04
N HIS A 389 5.85 22.54 -2.67
CA HIS A 389 4.66 23.37 -2.47
C HIS A 389 4.41 24.19 -3.74
N TYR A 390 3.22 24.04 -4.33
CA TYR A 390 2.78 24.84 -5.43
C TYR A 390 2.24 26.18 -4.91
N ASN A 391 2.95 27.28 -5.20
CA ASN A 391 2.34 28.59 -5.14
C ASN A 391 1.40 28.72 -6.33
N LYS A 392 0.09 28.74 -6.12
CA LYS A 392 -0.84 29.15 -7.17
C LYS A 392 -0.44 30.56 -7.62
N LYS A 393 0.04 30.66 -8.84
CA LYS A 393 0.21 31.96 -9.52
C LYS A 393 -1.14 32.51 -9.89
#